data_bdce100b0a4c2fd60e1c597b7f96cdf3
#
_entry.id   bdce100b0a4c2fd60e1c597b7f96cdf3
#
_cell.length_a   1.000
_cell.length_b   1.000
_cell.length_c   1.000
_cell.angle_alpha   90.00
_cell.angle_beta   90.00
_cell.angle_gamma   90.00
#
_symmetry.space_group_name_H-M   'P 1'
#
loop_
_entity.id
_entity.type
_entity.pdbx_description
1 polymer ?
#
loop_
_entity_poly.entity_id
_entity_poly.type
_entity_poly.pdbx_seq_one_letter_code
_entity_poly.pdbx_strand_id
1 'polypeptide(L)'
;MTLIVLGPEGTFSHELAVRVYGGEILLAPTIHEIFSMVEQGLGDGLVPIENSEAGGVGATLDGLLQHQVYITAELYMPVHHHLAGFTPLDSVTVIYAHPQTHEQCSRITNEMKIPVIHTSSNAASARELAGSPGSAAIVSRMTADLYKIPLLRGNVENNPGNTTRFIRIARTKGKEKGSTKCSILVDPEKDQPGLLYQILGVFAERGINLTRIESRPSKRRMGEYLFFIDLVYLPGCHDALVALREKSRFRDLGCYQEVKVPE
;
A
#
# COMPACT_ATOMS: atom_id res chain seq x y z
N MET A 1 -19.68 11.28 -2.30
CA MET A 1 -18.83 10.59 -1.30
C MET A 1 -17.40 10.85 -1.72
N THR A 2 -16.51 11.23 -0.84
CA THR A 2 -15.13 11.62 -1.14
C THR A 2 -14.20 10.43 -0.90
N LEU A 3 -13.20 10.21 -1.80
CA LEU A 3 -12.12 9.24 -1.59
C LEU A 3 -10.83 10.00 -1.26
N ILE A 4 -10.23 9.68 -0.12
CA ILE A 4 -9.04 10.35 0.40
C ILE A 4 -7.84 9.44 0.13
N VAL A 5 -6.82 9.97 -0.54
CA VAL A 5 -5.65 9.19 -0.96
C VAL A 5 -4.35 9.95 -0.73
N LEU A 6 -3.24 9.22 -0.73
CA LEU A 6 -1.91 9.80 -0.56
C LEU A 6 -1.52 10.62 -1.81
N GLY A 7 -1.29 11.92 -1.60
CA GLY A 7 -0.73 12.83 -2.60
C GLY A 7 0.82 12.76 -2.69
N PRO A 8 1.37 13.61 -3.54
CA PRO A 8 0.71 14.53 -4.48
C PRO A 8 0.07 13.84 -5.69
N GLU A 9 -0.49 14.63 -6.61
CA GLU A 9 -0.93 14.12 -7.92
C GLU A 9 0.22 13.39 -8.64
N GLY A 10 -0.14 12.32 -9.39
CA GLY A 10 0.84 11.48 -10.08
C GLY A 10 1.43 10.35 -9.24
N THR A 11 1.11 10.25 -7.93
CA THR A 11 1.47 9.05 -7.14
C THR A 11 0.66 7.83 -7.57
N PHE A 12 1.17 6.62 -7.30
CA PHE A 12 0.42 5.37 -7.55
C PHE A 12 -0.91 5.33 -6.79
N SER A 13 -0.99 5.92 -5.60
CA SER A 13 -2.25 6.04 -4.86
C SER A 13 -3.26 6.92 -5.57
N HIS A 14 -2.82 8.06 -6.14
CA HIS A 14 -3.67 8.92 -6.95
C HIS A 14 -4.08 8.24 -8.25
N GLU A 15 -3.16 7.56 -8.93
CA GLU A 15 -3.43 6.80 -10.16
C GLU A 15 -4.51 5.73 -9.94
N LEU A 16 -4.37 4.93 -8.87
CA LEU A 16 -5.38 3.92 -8.53
C LEU A 16 -6.74 4.56 -8.26
N ALA A 17 -6.77 5.66 -7.49
CA ALA A 17 -8.01 6.34 -7.17
C ALA A 17 -8.74 6.83 -8.43
N VAL A 18 -8.04 7.43 -9.38
CA VAL A 18 -8.63 7.90 -10.65
C VAL A 18 -9.21 6.73 -11.47
N ARG A 19 -8.55 5.58 -11.48
CA ARG A 19 -9.02 4.39 -12.21
C ARG A 19 -10.28 3.76 -11.62
N VAL A 20 -10.42 3.79 -10.28
CA VAL A 20 -11.48 3.01 -9.60
C VAL A 20 -12.61 3.86 -9.02
N TYR A 21 -12.48 5.18 -9.06
CA TYR A 21 -13.42 6.06 -8.38
C TYR A 21 -13.88 7.21 -9.27
N GLY A 22 -15.19 7.30 -9.49
CA GLY A 22 -15.81 8.34 -10.32
C GLY A 22 -16.28 9.58 -9.55
N GLY A 23 -15.93 9.72 -8.28
CA GLY A 23 -16.34 10.84 -7.42
C GLY A 23 -15.18 11.80 -7.12
N GLU A 24 -15.35 12.58 -6.07
CA GLU A 24 -14.36 13.53 -5.60
C GLU A 24 -13.15 12.80 -4.96
N ILE A 25 -11.94 13.12 -5.39
CA ILE A 25 -10.69 12.62 -4.84
C ILE A 25 -10.01 13.75 -4.08
N LEU A 26 -9.69 13.50 -2.81
CA LEU A 26 -8.96 14.43 -1.95
C LEU A 26 -7.56 13.90 -1.67
N LEU A 27 -6.54 14.72 -1.92
CA LEU A 27 -5.14 14.36 -1.72
C LEU A 27 -4.69 14.77 -0.32
N ALA A 28 -4.27 13.81 0.47
CA ALA A 28 -3.67 14.05 1.78
C ALA A 28 -2.14 13.95 1.71
N PRO A 29 -1.40 14.76 2.46
CA PRO A 29 0.07 14.77 2.42
C PRO A 29 0.70 13.54 3.07
N THR A 30 0.00 12.88 4.00
CA THR A 30 0.50 11.69 4.70
C THR A 30 -0.58 10.62 4.88
N ILE A 31 -0.15 9.36 5.00
CA ILE A 31 -1.06 8.24 5.33
C ILE A 31 -1.75 8.49 6.68
N HIS A 32 -1.05 9.04 7.66
CA HIS A 32 -1.64 9.36 8.97
C HIS A 32 -2.82 10.33 8.85
N GLU A 33 -2.69 11.37 8.03
CA GLU A 33 -3.79 12.31 7.79
C GLU A 33 -4.99 11.65 7.11
N ILE A 34 -4.77 10.70 6.19
CA ILE A 34 -5.87 9.91 5.59
C ILE A 34 -6.67 9.22 6.68
N PHE A 35 -6.02 8.51 7.61
CA PHE A 35 -6.69 7.83 8.72
C PHE A 35 -7.48 8.80 9.61
N SER A 36 -6.86 9.93 9.95
CA SER A 36 -7.50 10.98 10.76
C SER A 36 -8.77 11.54 10.08
N MET A 37 -8.69 11.83 8.78
CA MET A 37 -9.82 12.35 8.00
C MET A 37 -10.95 11.33 7.86
N VAL A 38 -10.61 10.05 7.66
CA VAL A 38 -11.60 8.95 7.60
C VAL A 38 -12.32 8.80 8.96
N GLU A 39 -11.58 8.83 10.06
CA GLU A 39 -12.16 8.74 11.41
C GLU A 39 -13.09 9.92 11.73
N GLN A 40 -12.77 11.11 11.23
CA GLN A 40 -13.63 12.31 11.29
C GLN A 40 -14.86 12.21 10.37
N GLY A 41 -14.93 11.22 9.46
CA GLY A 41 -16.06 11.00 8.57
C GLY A 41 -16.05 11.89 7.32
N LEU A 42 -14.89 12.43 6.91
CA LEU A 42 -14.76 13.28 5.72
C LEU A 42 -14.82 12.50 4.41
N GLY A 43 -14.63 11.19 4.45
CA GLY A 43 -14.70 10.29 3.29
C GLY A 43 -14.15 8.91 3.63
N ASP A 44 -14.04 8.05 2.62
CA ASP A 44 -13.29 6.80 2.71
C ASP A 44 -11.83 7.01 2.33
N GLY A 45 -10.92 6.24 2.89
CA GLY A 45 -9.50 6.30 2.55
C GLY A 45 -9.08 5.16 1.62
N LEU A 46 -8.12 5.41 0.73
CA LEU A 46 -7.44 4.38 -0.05
C LEU A 46 -5.94 4.47 0.23
N VAL A 47 -5.38 3.44 0.86
CA VAL A 47 -3.99 3.43 1.32
C VAL A 47 -3.26 2.15 0.91
N PRO A 48 -1.96 2.22 0.56
CA PRO A 48 -1.16 1.02 0.31
C PRO A 48 -0.90 0.30 1.64
N ILE A 49 -1.02 -1.03 1.65
CA ILE A 49 -0.75 -1.85 2.85
C ILE A 49 0.46 -2.75 2.68
N GLU A 50 0.76 -3.13 1.45
CA GLU A 50 1.82 -4.08 1.14
C GLU A 50 2.30 -3.90 -0.31
N ASN A 51 3.60 -4.03 -0.53
CA ASN A 51 4.18 -4.12 -1.86
C ASN A 51 4.98 -5.42 -1.97
N SER A 52 4.90 -6.11 -3.11
CA SER A 52 5.50 -7.43 -3.29
C SER A 52 7.04 -7.45 -3.19
N GLU A 53 7.71 -6.30 -3.32
CA GLU A 53 9.16 -6.16 -3.17
C GLU A 53 9.56 -5.51 -1.84
N ALA A 54 8.83 -4.45 -1.44
CA ALA A 54 9.16 -3.66 -0.26
C ALA A 54 8.51 -4.18 1.05
N GLY A 55 7.56 -5.13 0.94
CA GLY A 55 6.85 -5.66 2.10
C GLY A 55 5.76 -4.73 2.63
N GLY A 56 5.49 -4.80 3.93
CA GLY A 56 4.40 -4.07 4.58
C GLY A 56 4.64 -2.57 4.69
N VAL A 57 3.58 -1.78 4.47
CA VAL A 57 3.61 -0.32 4.61
C VAL A 57 3.38 0.05 6.09
N GLY A 58 4.46 0.32 6.80
CA GLY A 58 4.45 0.57 8.24
C GLY A 58 3.49 1.69 8.68
N ALA A 59 3.41 2.79 7.93
CA ALA A 59 2.50 3.90 8.22
C ALA A 59 1.02 3.48 8.17
N THR A 60 0.64 2.58 7.26
CA THR A 60 -0.73 2.04 7.17
C THR A 60 -1.03 1.12 8.35
N LEU A 61 -0.10 0.26 8.73
CA LEU A 61 -0.27 -0.62 9.89
C LEU A 61 -0.36 0.18 11.19
N ASP A 62 0.46 1.22 11.33
CA ASP A 62 0.37 2.15 12.46
C ASP A 62 -0.96 2.92 12.48
N GLY A 63 -1.46 3.34 11.32
CA GLY A 63 -2.78 3.95 11.19
C GLY A 63 -3.91 3.00 11.58
N LEU A 64 -3.87 1.75 11.12
CA LEU A 64 -4.82 0.72 11.54
C LEU A 64 -4.76 0.43 13.04
N LEU A 65 -3.62 0.57 13.68
CA LEU A 65 -3.47 0.42 15.12
C LEU A 65 -4.11 1.59 15.89
N GLN A 66 -3.90 2.82 15.44
CA GLN A 66 -4.20 4.03 16.19
C GLN A 66 -5.64 4.54 15.99
N HIS A 67 -6.25 4.29 14.82
CA HIS A 67 -7.56 4.83 14.45
C HIS A 67 -8.66 3.76 14.44
N GLN A 68 -9.90 4.18 14.74
CA GLN A 68 -11.08 3.30 14.72
C GLN A 68 -11.71 3.29 13.31
N VAL A 69 -11.07 2.56 12.41
CA VAL A 69 -11.51 2.38 11.03
C VAL A 69 -11.59 0.89 10.67
N TYR A 70 -12.32 0.58 9.59
CA TYR A 70 -12.51 -0.76 9.07
C TYR A 70 -12.03 -0.85 7.63
N ILE A 71 -11.48 -1.99 7.25
CA ILE A 71 -11.16 -2.32 5.87
C ILE A 71 -12.46 -2.78 5.18
N THR A 72 -12.78 -2.17 4.04
CA THR A 72 -14.02 -2.45 3.30
C THR A 72 -13.79 -3.04 1.91
N ALA A 73 -12.56 -2.97 1.39
CA ALA A 73 -12.15 -3.59 0.14
C ALA A 73 -10.62 -3.71 0.08
N GLU A 74 -10.14 -4.59 -0.80
CA GLU A 74 -8.74 -4.61 -1.23
C GLU A 74 -8.64 -4.46 -2.75
N LEU A 75 -7.53 -3.91 -3.22
CA LEU A 75 -7.23 -3.69 -4.62
C LEU A 75 -5.76 -4.01 -4.88
N TYR A 76 -5.47 -4.58 -6.04
CA TYR A 76 -4.09 -4.87 -6.46
C TYR A 76 -3.76 -4.04 -7.69
N MET A 77 -2.63 -3.33 -7.64
CA MET A 77 -2.16 -2.49 -8.74
C MET A 77 -0.74 -2.89 -9.12
N PRO A 78 -0.51 -3.34 -10.37
CA PRO A 78 0.84 -3.50 -10.90
C PRO A 78 1.59 -2.17 -10.86
N VAL A 79 2.87 -2.23 -10.51
CA VAL A 79 3.74 -1.05 -10.42
C VAL A 79 4.70 -1.07 -11.59
N HIS A 80 4.50 -0.15 -12.54
CA HIS A 80 5.37 0.02 -13.69
C HIS A 80 6.08 1.36 -13.64
N HIS A 81 7.35 1.34 -13.96
CA HIS A 81 8.19 2.51 -14.04
C HIS A 81 8.67 2.75 -15.46
N HIS A 82 8.75 3.99 -15.85
CA HIS A 82 9.18 4.40 -17.17
C HIS A 82 10.27 5.45 -17.07
N LEU A 83 11.25 5.38 -17.96
CA LEU A 83 12.20 6.47 -18.15
C LEU A 83 11.55 7.49 -19.09
N ALA A 84 11.41 8.74 -18.64
CA ALA A 84 10.77 9.82 -19.36
C ALA A 84 11.67 11.06 -19.39
N GLY A 85 11.60 11.85 -20.46
CA GLY A 85 12.42 13.06 -20.61
C GLY A 85 12.18 13.76 -21.94
N PHE A 86 12.61 15.02 -22.03
CA PHE A 86 12.51 15.83 -23.24
C PHE A 86 13.74 15.72 -24.12
N THR A 87 14.81 15.11 -23.61
CA THR A 87 16.09 14.91 -24.28
C THR A 87 16.14 13.52 -24.91
N PRO A 88 16.67 13.31 -26.12
CA PRO A 88 16.87 11.96 -26.67
C PRO A 88 17.67 11.06 -25.74
N LEU A 89 17.37 9.77 -25.70
CA LEU A 89 17.94 8.81 -24.75
C LEU A 89 19.50 8.85 -24.72
N ASP A 90 20.13 8.92 -25.88
CA ASP A 90 21.58 8.95 -26.02
C ASP A 90 22.23 10.26 -25.54
N SER A 91 21.43 11.28 -25.27
CA SER A 91 21.90 12.60 -24.81
C SER A 91 21.54 12.84 -23.33
N VAL A 92 21.00 11.84 -22.64
CA VAL A 92 20.71 11.94 -21.20
C VAL A 92 22.00 11.87 -20.40
N THR A 93 22.22 12.85 -19.53
CA THR A 93 23.41 12.98 -18.67
C THR A 93 23.13 12.85 -17.19
N VAL A 94 21.86 12.94 -16.76
CA VAL A 94 21.43 12.79 -15.37
C VAL A 94 20.01 12.19 -15.30
N ILE A 95 19.77 11.36 -14.30
CA ILE A 95 18.45 10.75 -14.05
C ILE A 95 17.95 11.20 -12.67
N TYR A 96 16.72 11.68 -12.60
CA TYR A 96 16.01 11.96 -11.36
C TYR A 96 15.12 10.78 -10.98
N ALA A 97 15.21 10.29 -9.75
CA ALA A 97 14.37 9.18 -9.25
C ALA A 97 14.19 9.26 -7.73
N HIS A 98 13.04 8.80 -7.23
CA HIS A 98 12.90 8.51 -5.81
C HIS A 98 13.85 7.35 -5.42
N PRO A 99 14.45 7.31 -4.22
CA PRO A 99 15.37 6.24 -3.81
C PRO A 99 14.85 4.82 -4.06
N GLN A 100 13.62 4.55 -3.65
CA GLN A 100 12.97 3.25 -3.87
C GLN A 100 12.78 2.94 -5.38
N THR A 101 12.40 3.93 -6.17
CA THR A 101 12.27 3.79 -7.63
C THR A 101 13.61 3.51 -8.28
N HIS A 102 14.70 4.17 -7.81
CA HIS A 102 16.05 3.89 -8.28
C HIS A 102 16.45 2.43 -8.00
N GLU A 103 16.20 1.94 -6.79
CA GLU A 103 16.48 0.55 -6.41
C GLU A 103 15.71 -0.44 -7.31
N GLN A 104 14.41 -0.22 -7.50
CA GLN A 104 13.55 -1.04 -8.35
C GLN A 104 13.89 -0.97 -9.85
N CYS A 105 14.65 0.04 -10.29
CA CYS A 105 15.07 0.25 -11.67
C CYS A 105 16.60 0.23 -11.84
N SER A 106 17.32 -0.38 -10.90
CA SER A 106 18.79 -0.37 -10.88
C SER A 106 19.43 -1.00 -12.11
N ARG A 107 18.76 -1.91 -12.81
CA ARG A 107 19.26 -2.50 -14.05
C ARG A 107 19.48 -1.45 -15.13
N ILE A 108 18.47 -0.61 -15.40
CA ILE A 108 18.60 0.45 -16.43
C ILE A 108 19.59 1.53 -16.03
N THR A 109 19.63 1.95 -14.77
CA THR A 109 20.57 2.97 -14.32
C THR A 109 22.01 2.49 -14.39
N ASN A 110 22.28 1.21 -14.08
CA ASN A 110 23.59 0.59 -14.22
C ASN A 110 23.99 0.40 -15.70
N GLU A 111 23.04 0.04 -16.58
CA GLU A 111 23.27 -0.07 -18.03
C GLU A 111 23.67 1.27 -18.63
N MET A 112 22.97 2.36 -18.28
CA MET A 112 23.23 3.70 -18.79
C MET A 112 24.50 4.33 -18.19
N LYS A 113 24.90 3.94 -16.98
CA LYS A 113 26.05 4.51 -16.25
C LYS A 113 25.95 6.04 -16.05
N ILE A 114 24.75 6.54 -15.88
CA ILE A 114 24.44 7.95 -15.71
C ILE A 114 24.18 8.22 -14.22
N PRO A 115 24.66 9.35 -13.65
CA PRO A 115 24.37 9.74 -12.28
C PRO A 115 22.87 9.82 -12.00
N VAL A 116 22.44 9.30 -10.82
CA VAL A 116 21.07 9.39 -10.35
C VAL A 116 20.99 10.36 -9.19
N ILE A 117 20.14 11.38 -9.32
CA ILE A 117 19.84 12.34 -8.25
C ILE A 117 18.52 11.94 -7.60
N HIS A 118 18.55 11.75 -6.29
CA HIS A 118 17.37 11.35 -5.55
C HIS A 118 16.44 12.53 -5.27
N THR A 119 15.14 12.28 -5.42
CA THR A 119 14.06 13.23 -5.17
C THR A 119 13.07 12.67 -4.14
N SER A 120 12.21 13.52 -3.61
CA SER A 120 11.25 13.15 -2.57
C SER A 120 10.04 12.32 -3.07
N SER A 121 9.80 12.27 -4.39
CA SER A 121 8.71 11.49 -5.01
C SER A 121 8.90 11.41 -6.53
N ASN A 122 8.17 10.49 -7.19
CA ASN A 122 8.15 10.40 -8.66
C ASN A 122 7.64 11.71 -9.29
N ALA A 123 6.65 12.35 -8.68
CA ALA A 123 6.18 13.66 -9.14
C ALA A 123 7.25 14.77 -8.97
N ALA A 124 8.06 14.71 -7.91
CA ALA A 124 9.20 15.60 -7.75
C ALA A 124 10.25 15.35 -8.84
N SER A 125 10.56 14.08 -9.16
CA SER A 125 11.45 13.73 -10.26
C SER A 125 11.01 14.32 -11.60
N ALA A 126 9.71 14.26 -11.89
CA ALA A 126 9.14 14.83 -13.12
C ALA A 126 9.30 16.37 -13.18
N ARG A 127 9.12 17.06 -12.05
CA ARG A 127 9.26 18.53 -12.00
C ARG A 127 10.67 19.03 -12.23
N GLU A 128 11.68 18.26 -11.81
CA GLU A 128 13.08 18.62 -12.01
C GLU A 128 13.47 18.73 -13.50
N LEU A 129 12.75 18.02 -14.38
CA LEU A 129 13.05 18.05 -15.83
C LEU A 129 12.83 19.43 -16.47
N ALA A 130 11.92 20.23 -15.93
CA ALA A 130 11.59 21.55 -16.49
C ALA A 130 12.77 22.54 -16.45
N GLY A 131 13.71 22.37 -15.50
CA GLY A 131 14.87 23.23 -15.32
C GLY A 131 16.21 22.58 -15.70
N SER A 132 16.22 21.35 -16.22
CA SER A 132 17.41 20.52 -16.39
C SER A 132 17.55 19.95 -17.80
N PRO A 133 18.07 20.71 -18.77
CA PRO A 133 18.37 20.15 -20.10
C PRO A 133 19.31 18.94 -19.97
N GLY A 134 19.09 17.91 -20.81
CA GLY A 134 19.89 16.67 -20.75
C GLY A 134 19.50 15.73 -19.63
N SER A 135 18.35 15.93 -18.97
CA SER A 135 17.90 15.08 -17.89
C SER A 135 16.75 14.15 -18.30
N ALA A 136 16.62 13.03 -17.56
CA ALA A 136 15.48 12.13 -17.59
C ALA A 136 14.98 11.85 -16.15
N ALA A 137 13.77 11.34 -16.02
CA ALA A 137 13.22 10.91 -14.73
C ALA A 137 12.65 9.50 -14.85
N ILE A 138 12.74 8.73 -13.77
CA ILE A 138 12.01 7.45 -13.65
C ILE A 138 10.72 7.72 -12.91
N VAL A 139 9.60 7.52 -13.61
CA VAL A 139 8.25 7.90 -13.14
C VAL A 139 7.21 6.86 -13.55
N SER A 140 5.99 6.93 -12.98
CA SER A 140 4.83 6.18 -13.47
C SER A 140 4.32 6.75 -14.80
N ARG A 141 3.54 5.96 -15.52
CA ARG A 141 2.88 6.41 -16.74
C ARG A 141 2.01 7.64 -16.49
N MET A 142 1.20 7.59 -15.44
CA MET A 142 0.34 8.72 -15.07
C MET A 142 1.13 9.99 -14.78
N THR A 143 2.27 9.88 -14.08
CA THR A 143 3.15 11.04 -13.83
C THR A 143 3.67 11.61 -15.14
N ALA A 144 4.14 10.78 -16.07
CA ALA A 144 4.62 11.23 -17.36
C ALA A 144 3.51 11.97 -18.16
N ASP A 145 2.32 11.41 -18.20
CA ASP A 145 1.15 12.00 -18.90
C ASP A 145 0.72 13.32 -18.24
N LEU A 146 0.66 13.39 -16.91
CA LEU A 146 0.30 14.60 -16.15
C LEU A 146 1.24 15.78 -16.44
N TYR A 147 2.53 15.51 -16.50
CA TYR A 147 3.56 16.53 -16.81
C TYR A 147 3.87 16.63 -18.29
N LYS A 148 3.17 15.90 -19.16
CA LYS A 148 3.35 15.87 -20.62
C LYS A 148 4.79 15.56 -21.04
N ILE A 149 5.43 14.62 -20.33
CA ILE A 149 6.82 14.22 -20.57
C ILE A 149 6.81 12.99 -21.49
N PRO A 150 7.52 13.02 -22.62
CA PRO A 150 7.63 11.87 -23.51
C PRO A 150 8.31 10.69 -22.81
N LEU A 151 7.82 9.47 -23.07
CA LEU A 151 8.50 8.26 -22.61
C LEU A 151 9.70 7.99 -23.53
N LEU A 152 10.88 7.82 -22.94
CA LEU A 152 12.11 7.42 -23.63
C LEU A 152 12.24 5.89 -23.67
N ARG A 153 11.87 5.22 -22.55
CA ARG A 153 11.84 3.75 -22.44
C ARG A 153 10.75 3.33 -21.47
N GLY A 154 9.92 2.38 -21.89
CA GLY A 154 8.83 1.83 -21.06
C GLY A 154 9.29 0.65 -20.21
N ASN A 155 8.61 0.42 -19.09
CA ASN A 155 8.76 -0.76 -18.21
C ASN A 155 10.23 -1.03 -17.86
N VAL A 156 10.85 -0.06 -17.17
CA VAL A 156 12.27 -0.11 -16.82
C VAL A 156 12.54 -0.72 -15.44
N GLU A 157 11.50 -1.16 -14.75
CA GLU A 157 11.60 -1.88 -13.49
C GLU A 157 12.35 -3.20 -13.63
N ASN A 158 13.05 -3.62 -12.57
CA ASN A 158 13.80 -4.87 -12.52
C ASN A 158 12.87 -6.09 -12.52
N ASN A 159 11.72 -5.97 -11.86
CA ASN A 159 10.71 -7.02 -11.69
C ASN A 159 9.36 -6.57 -12.26
N PRO A 160 8.93 -7.09 -13.42
CA PRO A 160 7.64 -6.73 -14.02
C PRO A 160 6.43 -7.25 -13.22
N GLY A 161 6.64 -8.17 -12.26
CA GLY A 161 5.60 -8.68 -11.36
C GLY A 161 5.38 -7.85 -10.10
N ASN A 162 6.08 -6.71 -9.97
CA ASN A 162 5.91 -5.83 -8.81
C ASN A 162 4.47 -5.33 -8.71
N THR A 163 3.84 -5.58 -7.57
CA THR A 163 2.43 -5.26 -7.32
C THR A 163 2.28 -4.65 -5.94
N THR A 164 1.51 -3.59 -5.85
CA THR A 164 1.10 -3.00 -4.57
C THR A 164 -0.35 -3.37 -4.26
N ARG A 165 -0.56 -3.90 -3.07
CA ARG A 165 -1.88 -4.12 -2.49
C ARG A 165 -2.30 -2.87 -1.74
N PHE A 166 -3.49 -2.37 -2.07
CA PHE A 166 -4.17 -1.27 -1.41
C PHE A 166 -5.37 -1.77 -0.65
N ILE A 167 -5.75 -1.05 0.40
CA ILE A 167 -6.98 -1.26 1.13
C ILE A 167 -7.82 0.01 1.13
N ARG A 168 -9.13 -0.16 0.98
CA ARG A 168 -10.11 0.89 1.24
C ARG A 168 -10.49 0.84 2.70
N ILE A 169 -10.37 1.96 3.40
CA ILE A 169 -10.72 2.11 4.80
C ILE A 169 -11.91 3.05 4.96
N ALA A 170 -12.80 2.73 5.90
CA ALA A 170 -13.97 3.53 6.21
C ALA A 170 -14.22 3.59 7.72
N ARG A 171 -14.98 4.59 8.16
CA ARG A 171 -15.40 4.73 9.55
C ARG A 171 -16.35 3.63 10.01
N THR A 172 -17.12 3.05 9.09
CA THR A 172 -18.10 2.01 9.38
C THR A 172 -17.72 0.69 8.72
N LYS A 173 -18.04 -0.41 9.41
CA LYS A 173 -17.79 -1.76 8.89
C LYS A 173 -18.58 -2.01 7.60
N GLY A 174 -17.93 -2.60 6.61
CA GLY A 174 -18.57 -3.04 5.36
C GLY A 174 -19.57 -4.18 5.57
N LYS A 175 -20.31 -4.49 4.51
CA LYS A 175 -21.20 -5.68 4.51
C LYS A 175 -20.35 -6.94 4.31
N GLU A 176 -20.57 -7.96 5.13
CA GLU A 176 -19.83 -9.23 5.04
C GLU A 176 -20.23 -10.09 3.83
N LYS A 177 -21.43 -9.87 3.28
CA LYS A 177 -21.92 -10.65 2.14
C LYS A 177 -21.01 -10.47 0.92
N GLY A 178 -20.44 -11.57 0.42
CA GLY A 178 -19.51 -11.59 -0.71
C GLY A 178 -18.05 -11.37 -0.31
N SER A 179 -17.74 -11.23 0.97
CA SER A 179 -16.37 -11.14 1.44
C SER A 179 -15.59 -12.41 1.13
N THR A 180 -14.32 -12.25 0.79
CA THR A 180 -13.37 -13.33 0.52
C THR A 180 -12.21 -13.35 1.50
N LYS A 181 -12.03 -12.27 2.25
CA LYS A 181 -10.95 -12.06 3.23
C LYS A 181 -11.45 -11.32 4.45
N CYS A 182 -10.88 -11.62 5.62
CA CYS A 182 -11.02 -10.83 6.84
C CYS A 182 -9.64 -10.45 7.38
N SER A 183 -9.56 -9.27 7.97
CA SER A 183 -8.35 -8.81 8.66
C SER A 183 -8.64 -8.58 10.14
N ILE A 184 -7.68 -8.97 10.97
CA ILE A 184 -7.71 -8.75 12.41
C ILE A 184 -6.38 -8.19 12.89
N LEU A 185 -6.44 -7.42 13.97
CA LEU A 185 -5.29 -6.99 14.74
C LEU A 185 -5.33 -7.69 16.09
N VAL A 186 -4.43 -8.66 16.29
CA VAL A 186 -4.29 -9.35 17.57
C VAL A 186 -3.34 -8.57 18.47
N ASP A 187 -3.82 -8.26 19.67
CA ASP A 187 -3.09 -7.50 20.70
C ASP A 187 -3.01 -8.32 21.99
N PRO A 188 -2.02 -9.19 22.11
CA PRO A 188 -1.87 -10.01 23.31
C PRO A 188 -1.65 -9.16 24.56
N GLU A 189 -2.30 -9.51 25.66
CA GLU A 189 -2.09 -8.85 26.96
C GLU A 189 -0.74 -9.21 27.58
N LYS A 190 -0.28 -10.44 27.31
CA LYS A 190 0.98 -10.97 27.82
C LYS A 190 1.66 -11.76 26.71
N ASP A 191 2.96 -11.53 26.56
CA ASP A 191 3.80 -12.36 25.73
C ASP A 191 4.23 -13.60 26.53
N GLN A 192 4.05 -14.78 25.93
CA GLN A 192 4.47 -16.06 26.51
C GLN A 192 4.84 -17.06 25.42
N PRO A 193 5.75 -18.01 25.72
CA PRO A 193 6.09 -19.06 24.78
C PRO A 193 4.87 -19.83 24.28
N GLY A 194 4.76 -20.00 22.96
CA GLY A 194 3.64 -20.71 22.33
C GLY A 194 2.38 -19.89 22.09
N LEU A 195 2.32 -18.62 22.48
CA LEU A 195 1.13 -17.80 22.29
C LEU A 195 0.72 -17.69 20.81
N LEU A 196 1.67 -17.36 19.93
CA LEU A 196 1.38 -17.27 18.49
C LEU A 196 0.90 -18.62 17.93
N TYR A 197 1.50 -19.72 18.36
CA TYR A 197 1.04 -21.07 18.00
C TYR A 197 -0.42 -21.30 18.40
N GLN A 198 -0.81 -20.91 19.62
CA GLN A 198 -2.20 -21.05 20.08
C GLN A 198 -3.18 -20.18 19.27
N ILE A 199 -2.78 -18.95 18.92
CA ILE A 199 -3.56 -18.06 18.06
C ILE A 199 -3.75 -18.69 16.68
N LEU A 200 -2.67 -19.16 16.05
CA LEU A 200 -2.73 -19.78 14.73
C LEU A 200 -3.49 -21.12 14.77
N GLY A 201 -3.39 -21.88 15.84
CA GLY A 201 -4.12 -23.12 16.06
C GLY A 201 -5.63 -22.96 15.95
N VAL A 202 -6.18 -21.83 16.46
CA VAL A 202 -7.62 -21.54 16.38
C VAL A 202 -8.12 -21.55 14.93
N PHE A 203 -7.34 -21.03 13.99
CA PHE A 203 -7.71 -20.99 12.57
C PHE A 203 -7.42 -22.32 11.88
N ALA A 204 -6.25 -22.93 12.17
CA ALA A 204 -5.85 -24.19 11.57
C ALA A 204 -6.83 -25.33 11.88
N GLU A 205 -7.31 -25.44 13.13
CA GLU A 205 -8.30 -26.44 13.57
C GLU A 205 -9.65 -26.29 12.83
N ARG A 206 -9.92 -25.12 12.26
CA ARG A 206 -11.15 -24.82 11.50
C ARG A 206 -10.93 -24.78 9.99
N GLY A 207 -9.74 -25.18 9.53
CA GLY A 207 -9.39 -25.16 8.11
C GLY A 207 -9.34 -23.76 7.47
N ILE A 208 -9.17 -22.71 8.30
CA ILE A 208 -9.09 -21.33 7.84
C ILE A 208 -7.63 -21.00 7.53
N ASN A 209 -7.34 -20.71 6.26
CA ASN A 209 -6.01 -20.33 5.85
C ASN A 209 -5.72 -18.85 6.11
N LEU A 210 -4.48 -18.56 6.49
CA LEU A 210 -3.96 -17.21 6.59
C LEU A 210 -3.33 -16.81 5.26
N THR A 211 -3.65 -15.61 4.78
CA THR A 211 -3.02 -15.05 3.57
C THR A 211 -1.90 -14.08 3.90
N ARG A 212 -1.86 -13.57 5.14
CA ARG A 212 -0.79 -12.70 5.63
C ARG A 212 -0.68 -12.78 7.15
N ILE A 213 0.53 -12.68 7.65
CA ILE A 213 0.81 -12.39 9.05
C ILE A 213 1.99 -11.43 9.13
N GLU A 214 1.84 -10.36 9.91
CA GLU A 214 2.92 -9.40 10.14
C GLU A 214 2.95 -9.01 11.61
N SER A 215 4.11 -9.14 12.23
CA SER A 215 4.34 -8.70 13.60
C SER A 215 4.84 -7.26 13.65
N ARG A 216 4.28 -6.45 14.55
CA ARG A 216 4.69 -5.07 14.78
C ARG A 216 4.94 -4.84 16.27
N PRO A 217 5.98 -4.08 16.65
CA PRO A 217 6.16 -3.65 18.03
C PRO A 217 4.92 -2.93 18.57
N SER A 218 4.48 -3.26 19.78
CA SER A 218 3.29 -2.64 20.40
C SER A 218 3.51 -1.16 20.75
N LYS A 219 4.75 -0.70 20.75
CA LYS A 219 5.20 0.63 21.22
C LYS A 219 4.91 0.90 22.70
N ARG A 220 4.36 -0.06 23.44
CA ARG A 220 4.15 0.03 24.90
C ARG A 220 5.41 -0.36 25.66
N ARG A 221 6.02 -1.49 25.27
CA ARG A 221 7.24 -2.02 25.89
C ARG A 221 8.08 -2.74 24.85
N MET A 222 9.40 -2.71 25.01
CA MET A 222 10.31 -3.48 24.17
C MET A 222 10.05 -4.98 24.35
N GLY A 223 9.96 -5.70 23.23
CA GLY A 223 9.67 -7.14 23.20
C GLY A 223 8.18 -7.48 23.13
N GLU A 224 7.26 -6.53 23.25
CA GLU A 224 5.83 -6.76 23.04
C GLU A 224 5.44 -6.52 21.58
N TYR A 225 4.69 -7.46 21.01
CA TYR A 225 4.28 -7.44 19.60
C TYR A 225 2.78 -7.53 19.44
N LEU A 226 2.30 -6.90 18.36
CA LEU A 226 0.97 -7.04 17.81
C LEU A 226 1.07 -7.85 16.52
N PHE A 227 0.00 -8.56 16.15
CA PHE A 227 -0.04 -9.35 14.92
C PHE A 227 -1.19 -8.86 14.04
N PHE A 228 -0.84 -8.37 12.84
CA PHE A 228 -1.80 -8.17 11.77
C PHE A 228 -1.96 -9.49 11.03
N ILE A 229 -3.19 -9.99 10.94
CA ILE A 229 -3.48 -11.28 10.31
C ILE A 229 -4.62 -11.09 9.31
N ASP A 230 -4.37 -11.53 8.08
CA ASP A 230 -5.40 -11.66 7.04
C ASP A 230 -5.78 -13.12 6.88
N LEU A 231 -7.07 -13.39 6.87
CA LEU A 231 -7.68 -14.72 6.84
C LEU A 231 -8.53 -14.87 5.57
N VAL A 232 -8.50 -16.04 4.96
CA VAL A 232 -9.52 -16.40 3.97
C VAL A 232 -10.88 -16.43 4.66
N TYR A 233 -11.88 -15.71 4.13
CA TYR A 233 -13.22 -15.72 4.68
C TYR A 233 -13.94 -17.02 4.32
N LEU A 234 -14.29 -17.78 5.36
CA LEU A 234 -15.06 -19.03 5.29
C LEU A 234 -16.22 -18.97 6.29
N PRO A 235 -17.28 -19.80 6.12
CA PRO A 235 -18.42 -19.83 7.06
C PRO A 235 -18.04 -19.98 8.54
N GLY A 236 -16.92 -20.66 8.85
CA GLY A 236 -16.42 -20.84 10.22
C GLY A 236 -15.61 -19.66 10.80
N CYS A 237 -15.40 -18.57 10.04
CA CYS A 237 -14.58 -17.44 10.52
C CYS A 237 -15.15 -16.79 11.78
N HIS A 238 -16.47 -16.65 11.88
CA HIS A 238 -17.10 -16.07 13.07
C HIS A 238 -16.80 -16.91 14.33
N ASP A 239 -16.95 -18.23 14.25
CA ASP A 239 -16.69 -19.16 15.36
C ASP A 239 -15.20 -19.15 15.74
N ALA A 240 -14.31 -19.00 14.74
CA ALA A 240 -12.88 -18.84 14.99
C ALA A 240 -12.59 -17.54 15.78
N LEU A 241 -13.22 -16.44 15.42
CA LEU A 241 -13.06 -15.16 16.12
C LEU A 241 -13.63 -15.21 17.55
N VAL A 242 -14.72 -15.94 17.77
CA VAL A 242 -15.25 -16.19 19.12
C VAL A 242 -14.23 -16.98 19.95
N ALA A 243 -13.69 -18.08 19.41
CA ALA A 243 -12.69 -18.89 20.09
C ALA A 243 -11.35 -18.11 20.32
N LEU A 244 -10.98 -17.21 19.42
CA LEU A 244 -9.79 -16.39 19.59
C LEU A 244 -9.88 -15.45 20.80
N ARG A 245 -11.08 -14.96 21.15
CA ARG A 245 -11.28 -14.10 22.35
C ARG A 245 -10.87 -14.76 23.65
N GLU A 246 -10.95 -16.09 23.72
CA GLU A 246 -10.51 -16.86 24.89
C GLU A 246 -8.97 -16.95 25.00
N LYS A 247 -8.25 -16.71 23.91
CA LYS A 247 -6.79 -16.82 23.83
C LYS A 247 -6.09 -15.47 23.86
N SER A 248 -6.66 -14.45 23.23
CA SER A 248 -6.05 -13.14 23.09
C SER A 248 -7.10 -12.06 22.81
N ARG A 249 -6.77 -10.83 23.19
CA ARG A 249 -7.50 -9.68 22.68
C ARG A 249 -7.21 -9.51 21.19
N PHE A 250 -8.22 -9.11 20.46
CA PHE A 250 -8.07 -8.70 19.09
C PHE A 250 -9.10 -7.63 18.72
N ARG A 251 -8.79 -6.88 17.68
CA ARG A 251 -9.71 -5.97 17.01
C ARG A 251 -10.04 -6.52 15.61
N ASP A 252 -11.33 -6.62 15.33
CA ASP A 252 -11.82 -6.92 13.98
C ASP A 252 -11.65 -5.67 13.11
N LEU A 253 -10.85 -5.81 12.04
CA LEU A 253 -10.62 -4.76 11.06
C LEU A 253 -11.60 -4.82 9.89
N GLY A 254 -12.44 -5.84 9.81
CA GLY A 254 -13.48 -6.04 8.80
C GLY A 254 -13.23 -7.22 7.88
N CYS A 255 -14.34 -7.68 7.26
CA CYS A 255 -14.31 -8.65 6.17
C CYS A 255 -14.70 -7.95 4.88
N TYR A 256 -14.03 -8.27 3.77
CA TYR A 256 -14.10 -7.55 2.51
C TYR A 256 -13.78 -8.45 1.32
N GLN A 257 -13.97 -7.90 0.14
CA GLN A 257 -13.65 -8.54 -1.13
C GLN A 257 -12.63 -7.72 -1.93
N GLU A 258 -12.01 -8.38 -2.88
CA GLU A 258 -11.19 -7.69 -3.89
C GLU A 258 -12.09 -6.90 -4.86
N VAL A 259 -11.72 -5.66 -5.11
CA VAL A 259 -12.28 -4.82 -6.18
C VAL A 259 -11.29 -4.85 -7.34
N LYS A 260 -11.75 -5.31 -8.51
CA LYS A 260 -10.92 -5.34 -9.71
C LYS A 260 -10.60 -3.93 -10.19
N VAL A 261 -9.34 -3.70 -10.48
CA VAL A 261 -8.87 -2.46 -11.08
C VAL A 261 -9.08 -2.55 -12.59
N PRO A 262 -9.78 -1.61 -13.22
CA PRO A 262 -9.87 -1.55 -14.68
C PRO A 262 -8.47 -1.42 -15.33
N GLU A 263 -8.30 -2.06 -16.49
CA GLU A 263 -7.07 -1.98 -17.30
C GLU A 263 -6.79 -0.57 -17.83
#